data_ba75d870f40d125d405c1de61db73205
#
_entry.id   ba75d870f40d125d405c1de61db73205
#
_cell.length_a   1.000
_cell.length_b   1.000
_cell.length_c   1.000
_cell.angle_alpha   90.00
_cell.angle_beta   90.00
_cell.angle_gamma   90.00
#
_symmetry.space_group_name_H-M   'P 1'
#
loop_
_entity.id
_entity.type
_entity.pdbx_description
1 polymer ?
#
loop_
_entity_poly.entity_id
_entity_poly.type
_entity_poly.pdbx_seq_one_letter_code
_entity_poly.pdbx_strand_id
1 'polypeptide(L)'
;FLAHIREVDAIVHVVRCFQDENITHVAGQVDPLSDIATINLELILADLETVERRLERARKNTKSGEKKYFQEVEALERIREALFGDQPARSVELDDEERLIVRDLHLLTMKPVLYAANVSEAEAANPDANPFVQAVRAYAESEGAEVVPISAKVEAEIAELDGEDKALFLAELGIEE
;
A
#
# COMPACT_ATOMS: atom_id res chain seq x y z
N PHE A 1 -4.89 -11.32 -8.34
CA PHE A 1 -4.90 -10.33 -7.24
C PHE A 1 -4.33 -8.98 -7.68
N LEU A 2 -3.07 -8.95 -8.14
CA LEU A 2 -2.42 -7.69 -8.53
C LEU A 2 -3.09 -6.99 -9.71
N ALA A 3 -3.71 -7.72 -10.62
CA ALA A 3 -4.42 -7.14 -11.76
C ALA A 3 -5.61 -6.26 -11.33
N HIS A 4 -6.29 -6.62 -10.25
CA HIS A 4 -7.43 -5.85 -9.75
C HIS A 4 -7.02 -4.54 -9.08
N ILE A 5 -5.86 -4.48 -8.45
CA ILE A 5 -5.40 -3.26 -7.77
C ILE A 5 -4.70 -2.26 -8.70
N ARG A 6 -4.43 -2.63 -9.95
CA ARG A 6 -3.85 -1.71 -10.95
C ARG A 6 -4.80 -0.60 -11.38
N GLU A 7 -6.10 -0.85 -11.34
CA GLU A 7 -7.14 0.07 -11.82
C GLU A 7 -7.63 1.05 -10.75
N VAL A 8 -7.20 0.90 -9.50
CA VAL A 8 -7.62 1.73 -8.38
C VAL A 8 -6.70 2.95 -8.19
N ASP A 9 -7.19 3.98 -7.52
CA ASP A 9 -6.45 5.22 -7.30
C ASP A 9 -5.53 5.19 -6.08
N ALA A 10 -5.80 4.29 -5.13
CA ALA A 10 -5.03 4.15 -3.89
C ALA A 10 -5.07 2.71 -3.39
N ILE A 11 -4.09 2.34 -2.58
CA ILE A 11 -3.99 1.01 -1.97
C ILE A 11 -4.19 1.14 -0.47
N VAL A 12 -5.08 0.31 0.08
CA VAL A 12 -5.20 0.11 1.52
C VAL A 12 -4.50 -1.19 1.89
N HIS A 13 -3.42 -1.08 2.63
CA HIS A 13 -2.68 -2.24 3.11
C HIS A 13 -3.15 -2.58 4.52
N VAL A 14 -3.88 -3.69 4.66
CA VAL A 14 -4.34 -4.18 5.96
C VAL A 14 -3.19 -4.94 6.62
N VAL A 15 -2.75 -4.43 7.77
CA VAL A 15 -1.61 -4.97 8.52
C VAL A 15 -2.08 -5.54 9.84
N ARG A 16 -1.74 -6.78 10.10
CA ARG A 16 -2.11 -7.45 11.35
C ARG A 16 -1.28 -6.91 12.51
N CYS A 17 -1.98 -6.39 13.52
CA CYS A 17 -1.37 -5.81 14.72
C CYS A 17 -1.85 -6.47 16.02
N PHE A 18 -2.30 -7.73 15.98
CA PHE A 18 -2.74 -8.47 17.14
C PHE A 18 -2.30 -9.93 17.04
N GLN A 19 -2.20 -10.60 18.19
CA GLN A 19 -1.97 -12.02 18.25
C GLN A 19 -3.30 -12.75 18.38
N ASP A 20 -3.49 -13.81 17.58
CA ASP A 20 -4.64 -14.69 17.66
C ASP A 20 -4.12 -16.14 17.73
N GLU A 21 -4.42 -16.81 18.85
CA GLU A 21 -4.00 -18.20 19.08
C GLU A 21 -4.59 -19.18 18.06
N ASN A 22 -5.71 -18.82 17.42
CA ASN A 22 -6.39 -19.64 16.44
C ASN A 22 -5.82 -19.47 15.02
N ILE A 23 -4.95 -18.49 14.79
CA ILE A 23 -4.35 -18.22 13.50
C ILE A 23 -2.85 -18.53 13.59
N THR A 24 -2.41 -19.51 12.78
CA THR A 24 -0.99 -19.81 12.67
C THR A 24 -0.35 -18.81 11.70
N HIS A 25 0.53 -17.97 12.22
CA HIS A 25 1.37 -17.12 11.41
C HIS A 25 2.56 -17.92 10.88
N VAL A 26 2.91 -17.77 9.60
CA VAL A 26 4.00 -18.52 8.96
C VAL A 26 5.34 -18.35 9.68
N ALA A 27 5.58 -17.17 10.25
CA ALA A 27 6.79 -16.87 11.02
C ALA A 27 6.64 -17.14 12.53
N GLY A 28 5.51 -17.67 12.99
CA GLY A 28 5.22 -17.98 14.40
C GLY A 28 4.99 -16.77 15.30
N GLN A 29 5.20 -15.56 14.84
CA GLN A 29 5.00 -14.31 15.59
C GLN A 29 4.38 -13.23 14.70
N VAL A 30 3.63 -12.31 15.32
CA VAL A 30 3.12 -11.13 14.63
C VAL A 30 4.26 -10.14 14.44
N ASP A 31 4.52 -9.80 13.19
CA ASP A 31 5.53 -8.82 12.81
C ASP A 31 4.99 -7.94 11.68
N PRO A 32 4.31 -6.82 12.02
CA PRO A 32 3.68 -5.97 11.03
C PRO A 32 4.67 -5.33 10.05
N LEU A 33 5.87 -4.98 10.49
CA LEU A 33 6.89 -4.39 9.61
C LEU A 33 7.42 -5.40 8.59
N SER A 34 7.59 -6.65 8.99
CA SER A 34 7.95 -7.73 8.08
C SER A 34 6.84 -8.01 7.04
N ASP A 35 5.59 -7.98 7.48
CA ASP A 35 4.44 -8.14 6.57
C ASP A 35 4.36 -7.01 5.55
N ILE A 36 4.60 -5.77 5.98
CA ILE A 36 4.67 -4.61 5.09
C ILE A 36 5.81 -4.77 4.08
N ALA A 37 7.00 -5.17 4.53
CA ALA A 37 8.15 -5.36 3.67
C ALA A 37 7.90 -6.44 2.60
N THR A 38 7.24 -7.53 2.97
CA THR A 38 6.91 -8.62 2.05
C THR A 38 5.97 -8.15 0.94
N ILE A 39 4.90 -7.43 1.29
CA ILE A 39 3.95 -6.90 0.31
C ILE A 39 4.60 -5.82 -0.56
N ASN A 40 5.39 -4.92 0.03
CA ASN A 40 6.10 -3.90 -0.74
C ASN A 40 7.04 -4.53 -1.76
N LEU A 41 7.73 -5.60 -1.40
CA LEU A 41 8.59 -6.33 -2.34
C LEU A 41 7.79 -6.93 -3.49
N GLU A 42 6.64 -7.52 -3.23
CA GLU A 42 5.76 -8.05 -4.29
C GLU A 42 5.31 -6.95 -5.25
N LEU A 43 4.92 -5.80 -4.72
CA LEU A 43 4.49 -4.65 -5.53
C LEU A 43 5.64 -4.10 -6.38
N ILE A 44 6.84 -4.00 -5.81
CA ILE A 44 8.05 -3.55 -6.51
C ILE A 44 8.41 -4.52 -7.63
N LEU A 45 8.39 -5.81 -7.38
CA LEU A 45 8.71 -6.82 -8.41
C LEU A 45 7.71 -6.80 -9.56
N ALA A 46 6.43 -6.61 -9.27
CA ALA A 46 5.40 -6.47 -10.29
C ALA A 46 5.63 -5.22 -11.15
N ASP A 47 5.99 -4.11 -10.53
CA ASP A 47 6.29 -2.87 -11.24
C ASP A 47 7.57 -2.97 -12.07
N LEU A 48 8.61 -3.64 -11.55
CA LEU A 48 9.84 -3.91 -12.32
C LEU A 48 9.54 -4.63 -13.62
N GLU A 49 8.74 -5.66 -13.57
CA GLU A 49 8.33 -6.40 -14.76
C GLU A 49 7.62 -5.49 -15.78
N THR A 50 6.70 -4.67 -15.31
CA THR A 50 5.97 -3.71 -16.15
C THR A 50 6.90 -2.67 -16.77
N VAL A 51 7.78 -2.09 -15.96
CA VAL A 51 8.75 -1.06 -16.39
C VAL A 51 9.76 -1.63 -17.40
N GLU A 52 10.29 -2.82 -17.16
CA GLU A 52 11.26 -3.44 -18.08
C GLU A 52 10.67 -3.74 -19.45
N ARG A 53 9.44 -4.23 -19.50
CA ARG A 53 8.73 -4.45 -20.77
C ARG A 53 8.51 -3.15 -21.55
N ARG A 54 8.05 -2.11 -20.85
CA ARG A 54 7.85 -0.80 -21.49
C ARG A 54 9.15 -0.16 -21.91
N LEU A 55 10.21 -0.30 -21.11
CA LEU A 55 11.52 0.25 -21.39
C LEU A 55 12.13 -0.38 -22.66
N GLU A 56 12.00 -1.69 -22.82
CA GLU A 56 12.43 -2.38 -24.04
C GLU A 56 11.73 -1.82 -25.29
N ARG A 57 10.42 -1.66 -25.21
CA ARG A 57 9.62 -1.07 -26.30
C ARG A 57 9.99 0.39 -26.56
N ALA A 58 10.15 1.19 -25.50
CA ALA A 58 10.51 2.60 -25.62
C ALA A 58 11.88 2.78 -26.27
N ARG A 59 12.86 1.94 -25.91
CA ARG A 59 14.20 1.95 -26.54
C ARG A 59 14.13 1.66 -28.03
N LYS A 60 13.29 0.72 -28.45
CA LYS A 60 13.07 0.45 -29.87
C LYS A 60 12.44 1.66 -30.58
N ASN A 61 11.51 2.34 -29.92
CA ASN A 61 10.83 3.50 -30.47
C ASN A 61 11.75 4.73 -30.61
N THR A 62 12.86 4.81 -29.87
CA THR A 62 13.83 5.91 -30.02
C THR A 62 14.46 5.96 -31.39
N LYS A 63 14.39 4.88 -32.17
CA LYS A 63 14.88 4.85 -33.56
C LYS A 63 14.15 5.82 -34.47
N SER A 64 12.93 6.24 -34.11
CA SER A 64 12.20 7.24 -34.87
C SER A 64 12.78 8.65 -34.74
N GLY A 65 13.61 8.89 -33.70
CA GLY A 65 14.21 10.20 -33.40
C GLY A 65 13.26 11.16 -32.66
N GLU A 66 12.05 10.74 -32.32
CA GLU A 66 11.10 11.59 -31.63
C GLU A 66 11.49 11.79 -30.16
N LYS A 67 11.49 13.05 -29.72
CA LYS A 67 11.88 13.46 -28.36
C LYS A 67 11.11 12.72 -27.27
N LYS A 68 9.81 12.48 -27.47
CA LYS A 68 8.94 11.81 -26.49
C LYS A 68 9.43 10.42 -26.08
N TYR A 69 10.04 9.67 -26.99
CA TYR A 69 10.55 8.33 -26.69
C TYR A 69 11.85 8.38 -25.88
N PHE A 70 12.69 9.37 -26.09
CA PHE A 70 13.88 9.60 -25.27
C PHE A 70 13.49 10.03 -23.85
N GLN A 71 12.48 10.89 -23.70
CA GLN A 71 11.94 11.28 -22.40
C GLN A 71 11.33 10.09 -21.67
N GLU A 72 10.59 9.23 -22.36
CA GLU A 72 10.02 8.01 -21.80
C GLU A 72 11.13 7.07 -21.29
N VAL A 73 12.16 6.82 -22.07
CA VAL A 73 13.30 5.98 -21.67
C VAL A 73 13.98 6.55 -20.42
N GLU A 74 14.25 7.84 -20.40
CA GLU A 74 14.90 8.49 -19.27
C GLU A 74 14.07 8.39 -17.98
N ALA A 75 12.77 8.64 -18.05
CA ALA A 75 11.87 8.52 -16.92
C ALA A 75 11.77 7.08 -16.40
N LEU A 76 11.64 6.11 -17.32
CA LEU A 76 11.55 4.70 -16.98
C LEU A 76 12.85 4.17 -16.36
N GLU A 77 14.01 4.63 -16.83
CA GLU A 77 15.31 4.24 -16.26
C GLU A 77 15.46 4.73 -14.82
N ARG A 78 15.01 5.95 -14.51
CA ARG A 78 15.01 6.47 -13.14
C ARG A 78 14.07 5.69 -12.23
N ILE A 79 12.88 5.34 -12.72
CA ILE A 79 11.93 4.50 -11.98
C ILE A 79 12.52 3.11 -11.74
N ARG A 80 13.11 2.50 -12.76
CA ARG A 80 13.76 1.19 -12.66
C ARG A 80 14.85 1.18 -11.60
N GLU A 81 15.69 2.21 -11.58
CA GLU A 81 16.75 2.34 -10.59
C GLU A 81 16.21 2.42 -9.16
N ALA A 82 15.15 3.20 -8.94
CA ALA A 82 14.48 3.29 -7.63
C ALA A 82 13.93 1.93 -7.19
N LEU A 83 13.25 1.21 -8.08
CA LEU A 83 12.69 -0.11 -7.78
C LEU A 83 13.77 -1.14 -7.47
N PHE A 84 14.90 -1.13 -8.17
CA PHE A 84 16.04 -1.98 -7.85
C PHE A 84 16.68 -1.65 -6.49
N GLY A 85 16.54 -0.41 -6.04
CA GLY A 85 16.96 0.02 -4.71
C GLY A 85 15.90 -0.18 -3.63
N ASP A 86 14.89 -1.00 -3.88
CA ASP A 86 13.76 -1.26 -2.98
C ASP A 86 12.94 0.01 -2.62
N GLN A 87 12.97 1.00 -3.52
CA GLN A 87 12.18 2.22 -3.36
C GLN A 87 10.95 2.20 -4.27
N PRO A 88 9.80 2.70 -3.80
CA PRO A 88 8.60 2.76 -4.64
C PRO A 88 8.76 3.77 -5.78
N ALA A 89 8.05 3.55 -6.87
CA ALA A 89 8.07 4.45 -8.02
C ALA A 89 7.66 5.89 -7.66
N ARG A 90 6.78 6.08 -6.66
CA ARG A 90 6.37 7.40 -6.18
C ARG A 90 7.49 8.22 -5.53
N SER A 91 8.61 7.58 -5.16
CA SER A 91 9.79 8.27 -4.63
C SER A 91 10.60 9.00 -5.70
N VAL A 92 10.36 8.68 -6.96
CA VAL A 92 11.06 9.32 -8.09
C VAL A 92 10.40 10.67 -8.41
N GLU A 93 11.20 11.71 -8.48
CA GLU A 93 10.71 13.03 -8.91
C GLU A 93 10.51 13.03 -10.43
N LEU A 94 9.28 13.28 -10.84
CA LEU A 94 8.88 13.38 -12.25
C LEU A 94 8.21 14.74 -12.49
N ASP A 95 8.51 15.34 -13.63
CA ASP A 95 7.76 16.52 -14.07
C ASP A 95 6.39 16.12 -14.63
N ASP A 96 5.55 17.09 -14.96
CA ASP A 96 4.19 16.82 -15.42
C ASP A 96 4.14 16.06 -16.74
N GLU A 97 5.08 16.30 -17.64
CA GLU A 97 5.18 15.57 -18.91
C GLU A 97 5.56 14.11 -18.67
N GLU A 98 6.54 13.87 -17.81
CA GLU A 98 6.97 12.51 -17.44
C GLU A 98 5.87 11.72 -16.74
N ARG A 99 5.10 12.36 -15.87
CA ARG A 99 3.94 11.73 -15.21
C ARG A 99 2.88 11.31 -16.21
N LEU A 100 2.60 12.13 -17.21
CA LEU A 100 1.68 11.78 -18.29
C LEU A 100 2.16 10.59 -19.09
N ILE A 101 3.47 10.53 -19.39
CA ILE A 101 4.08 9.45 -20.16
C ILE A 101 3.93 8.10 -19.45
N VAL A 102 4.14 8.05 -18.13
CA VAL A 102 4.11 6.81 -17.37
C VAL A 102 2.74 6.46 -16.78
N ARG A 103 1.77 7.34 -16.91
CA ARG A 103 0.44 7.18 -16.31
C ARG A 103 -0.27 5.92 -16.74
N ASP A 104 -0.19 5.56 -18.00
CA ASP A 104 -0.85 4.39 -18.58
C ASP A 104 -0.25 3.06 -18.13
N LEU A 105 0.90 3.07 -17.47
CA LEU A 105 1.50 1.86 -16.89
C LEU A 105 0.77 1.38 -15.64
N HIS A 106 0.01 2.24 -14.98
CA HIS A 106 -0.70 1.93 -13.74
C HIS A 106 0.21 1.25 -12.70
N LEU A 107 1.38 1.83 -12.47
CA LEU A 107 2.35 1.28 -11.52
C LEU A 107 1.77 1.23 -10.11
N LEU A 108 1.90 0.09 -9.45
CA LEU A 108 1.35 -0.14 -8.11
C LEU A 108 2.03 0.71 -7.06
N THR A 109 3.36 0.84 -7.14
CA THR A 109 4.13 1.63 -6.18
C THR A 109 4.09 3.14 -6.45
N MET A 110 3.41 3.57 -7.51
CA MET A 110 3.12 4.98 -7.78
C MET A 110 1.88 5.46 -7.01
N LYS A 111 1.01 4.55 -6.61
CA LYS A 111 -0.24 4.85 -5.91
C LYS A 111 0.01 5.21 -4.45
N PRO A 112 -0.75 6.15 -3.87
CA PRO A 112 -0.69 6.40 -2.43
C PRO A 112 -1.13 5.17 -1.63
N VAL A 113 -0.52 4.95 -0.48
CA VAL A 113 -0.80 3.82 0.41
C VAL A 113 -1.36 4.35 1.72
N LEU A 114 -2.44 3.74 2.17
CA LEU A 114 -3.00 3.90 3.50
C LEU A 114 -2.81 2.57 4.24
N TYR A 115 -2.27 2.61 5.45
CA TYR A 115 -2.14 1.42 6.28
C TYR A 115 -3.34 1.30 7.21
N ALA A 116 -4.06 0.18 7.13
CA ALA A 116 -5.11 -0.18 8.06
C ALA A 116 -4.52 -1.15 9.10
N ALA A 117 -4.23 -0.65 10.29
CA ALA A 117 -3.67 -1.45 11.38
C ALA A 117 -4.79 -2.26 12.03
N ASN A 118 -4.86 -3.55 11.73
CA ASN A 118 -5.91 -4.44 12.22
C ASN A 118 -5.60 -4.91 13.63
N VAL A 119 -6.38 -4.43 14.60
CA VAL A 119 -6.26 -4.74 16.02
C VAL A 119 -7.34 -5.72 16.48
N SER A 120 -7.17 -6.29 17.69
CA SER A 120 -8.20 -7.13 18.29
C SER A 120 -9.41 -6.30 18.72
N GLU A 121 -10.54 -6.98 18.92
CA GLU A 121 -11.77 -6.36 19.41
C GLU A 121 -11.55 -5.61 20.74
N ALA A 122 -10.78 -6.20 21.65
CA ALA A 122 -10.46 -5.59 22.94
C ALA A 122 -9.64 -4.30 22.83
N GLU A 123 -8.87 -4.14 21.77
CA GLU A 123 -7.98 -3.00 21.54
C GLU A 123 -8.61 -1.91 20.66
N ALA A 124 -9.80 -2.16 20.10
CA ALA A 124 -10.42 -1.26 19.13
C ALA A 124 -10.74 0.14 19.69
N ALA A 125 -11.01 0.26 20.99
CA ALA A 125 -11.29 1.54 21.65
C ALA A 125 -10.02 2.35 21.97
N ASN A 126 -8.87 1.69 22.12
CA ASN A 126 -7.59 2.34 22.43
C ASN A 126 -6.44 1.68 21.65
N PRO A 127 -6.46 1.77 20.33
CA PRO A 127 -5.48 1.10 19.49
C PRO A 127 -4.05 1.65 19.64
N ASP A 128 -3.91 2.91 20.03
CA ASP A 128 -2.59 3.55 20.15
C ASP A 128 -1.74 3.02 21.31
N ALA A 129 -2.35 2.31 22.26
CA ALA A 129 -1.63 1.60 23.30
C ALA A 129 -0.93 0.33 22.79
N ASN A 130 -1.26 -0.14 21.59
CA ASN A 130 -0.71 -1.34 20.99
C ASN A 130 0.69 -1.06 20.41
N PRO A 131 1.75 -1.78 20.85
CA PRO A 131 3.11 -1.58 20.33
C PRO A 131 3.23 -1.84 18.83
N PHE A 132 2.45 -2.76 18.28
CA PHE A 132 2.46 -3.06 16.84
C PHE A 132 1.88 -1.90 16.03
N VAL A 133 0.81 -1.26 16.53
CA VAL A 133 0.24 -0.04 15.92
C VAL A 133 1.25 1.10 15.95
N GLN A 134 1.94 1.28 17.08
CA GLN A 134 2.98 2.30 17.22
C GLN A 134 4.11 2.10 16.20
N ALA A 135 4.55 0.86 15.99
CA ALA A 135 5.58 0.53 15.01
C ALA A 135 5.13 0.84 13.58
N VAL A 136 3.89 0.51 13.22
CA VAL A 136 3.32 0.82 11.91
C VAL A 136 3.20 2.33 11.71
N ARG A 137 2.78 3.09 12.74
CA ARG A 137 2.71 4.55 12.67
C ARG A 137 4.08 5.19 12.43
N ALA A 138 5.11 4.73 13.13
CA ALA A 138 6.47 5.23 12.95
C ALA A 138 6.97 4.98 11.53
N TYR A 139 6.72 3.78 11.00
CA TYR A 139 7.07 3.44 9.63
C TYR A 139 6.30 4.29 8.60
N ALA A 140 4.99 4.42 8.77
CA ALA A 140 4.15 5.20 7.88
C ALA A 140 4.54 6.68 7.87
N GLU A 141 4.87 7.24 9.02
CA GLU A 141 5.37 8.61 9.14
C GLU A 141 6.64 8.83 8.30
N SER A 142 7.55 7.85 8.31
CA SER A 142 8.77 7.92 7.50
C SER A 142 8.49 7.93 5.99
N GLU A 143 7.37 7.37 5.56
CA GLU A 143 6.92 7.36 4.17
C GLU A 143 5.97 8.51 3.82
N GLY A 144 5.52 9.29 4.78
CA GLY A 144 4.47 10.28 4.59
C GLY A 144 3.08 9.67 4.37
N ALA A 145 2.87 8.43 4.83
CA ALA A 145 1.61 7.71 4.72
C ALA A 145 0.79 7.80 6.02
N GLU A 146 -0.52 7.58 5.90
CA GLU A 146 -1.44 7.56 7.03
C GLU A 146 -1.70 6.14 7.53
N VAL A 147 -2.04 6.03 8.82
CA VAL A 147 -2.44 4.79 9.46
C VAL A 147 -3.81 4.96 10.10
N VAL A 148 -4.71 4.04 9.79
CA VAL A 148 -6.04 3.98 10.42
C VAL A 148 -6.13 2.67 11.19
N PRO A 149 -6.20 2.70 12.52
CA PRO A 149 -6.46 1.49 13.29
C PRO A 149 -7.89 1.02 13.07
N ILE A 150 -8.06 -0.27 12.81
CA ILE A 150 -9.37 -0.90 12.63
C ILE A 150 -9.41 -2.22 13.40
N SER A 151 -10.62 -2.71 13.69
CA SER A 151 -10.83 -4.12 13.99
C SER A 151 -11.71 -4.70 12.90
N ALA A 152 -11.14 -5.53 12.04
CA ALA A 152 -11.89 -6.14 10.94
C ALA A 152 -13.05 -6.99 11.46
N LYS A 153 -12.89 -7.64 12.61
CA LYS A 153 -13.95 -8.39 13.27
C LYS A 153 -15.09 -7.47 13.75
N VAL A 154 -14.74 -6.35 14.40
CA VAL A 154 -15.73 -5.38 14.89
C VAL A 154 -16.46 -4.71 13.72
N GLU A 155 -15.74 -4.31 12.69
CA GLU A 155 -16.33 -3.70 11.50
C GLU A 155 -17.29 -4.66 10.79
N ALA A 156 -16.96 -5.95 10.71
CA ALA A 156 -17.84 -6.97 10.15
C ALA A 156 -19.13 -7.14 10.98
N GLU A 157 -19.02 -7.12 12.31
CA GLU A 157 -20.17 -7.19 13.21
C GLU A 157 -21.06 -5.93 13.09
N ILE A 158 -20.45 -4.75 12.99
CA ILE A 158 -21.16 -3.47 12.80
C ILE A 158 -21.92 -3.45 11.47
N ALA A 159 -21.34 -3.98 10.41
CA ALA A 159 -21.95 -4.02 9.07
C ALA A 159 -23.22 -4.87 9.02
N GLU A 160 -23.41 -5.80 9.97
CA GLU A 160 -24.62 -6.63 10.10
C GLU A 160 -25.73 -5.96 10.93
N LEU A 161 -25.43 -4.84 11.59
CA LEU A 161 -26.38 -4.11 12.45
C LEU A 161 -27.10 -2.99 11.69
N ASP A 162 -28.34 -2.74 12.05
CA ASP A 162 -29.09 -1.57 11.56
C ASP A 162 -28.85 -0.34 12.45
N GLY A 163 -29.45 0.82 12.08
CA GLY A 163 -29.10 2.13 12.59
C GLY A 163 -29.01 2.30 14.11
N GLU A 164 -30.07 1.95 14.88
CA GLU A 164 -30.10 2.13 16.34
C GLU A 164 -29.18 1.13 17.05
N ASP A 165 -29.20 -0.14 16.63
CA ASP A 165 -28.37 -1.19 17.19
C ASP A 165 -26.89 -0.93 16.90
N LYS A 166 -26.58 -0.40 15.72
CA LYS A 166 -25.24 0.01 15.34
C LYS A 166 -24.71 1.11 16.26
N ALA A 167 -25.52 2.15 16.50
CA ALA A 167 -25.13 3.26 17.37
C ALA A 167 -24.87 2.82 18.81
N LEU A 168 -25.71 1.94 19.35
CA LEU A 168 -25.53 1.39 20.70
C LEU A 168 -24.27 0.53 20.80
N PHE A 169 -24.01 -0.30 19.79
CA PHE A 169 -22.84 -1.17 19.74
C PHE A 169 -21.55 -0.35 19.68
N LEU A 170 -21.51 0.69 18.86
CA LEU A 170 -20.39 1.62 18.75
C LEU A 170 -20.12 2.35 20.07
N ALA A 171 -21.19 2.82 20.76
CA ALA A 171 -21.08 3.49 22.04
C ALA A 171 -20.50 2.57 23.13
N GLU A 172 -20.90 1.29 23.16
CA GLU A 172 -20.35 0.30 24.09
C GLU A 172 -18.85 0.03 23.85
N LEU A 173 -18.40 0.08 22.61
CA LEU A 173 -17.00 -0.12 22.25
C LEU A 173 -16.16 1.15 22.41
N GLY A 174 -16.79 2.31 22.65
CA GLY A 174 -16.09 3.59 22.73
C GLY A 174 -15.60 4.10 21.38
N ILE A 175 -16.25 3.70 20.30
CA ILE A 175 -15.94 4.09 18.92
C ILE A 175 -16.98 5.09 18.43
N GLU A 176 -16.56 6.16 17.80
CA GLU A 176 -17.41 7.10 17.10
C GLU A 176 -17.44 6.80 15.59
N GLU A 177 -18.54 7.13 14.91
CA GLU A 177 -18.66 6.97 13.46
C GLU A 177 -17.71 7.86 12.67
#